data_03320dcd2cfedf28e99bb7a9547ca410
#
_entry.id   03320dcd2cfedf28e99bb7a9547ca410
#
_cell.length_a   1.000
_cell.length_b   1.000
_cell.length_c   1.000
_cell.angle_alpha   90.00
_cell.angle_beta   90.00
_cell.angle_gamma   90.00
#
_symmetry.space_group_name_H-M   'P 1'
#
loop_
_entity.id
_entity.type
_entity.pdbx_description
1 polymer ?
#
loop_
_entity_poly.entity_id
_entity_poly.type
_entity_poly.pdbx_seq_one_letter_code
_entity_poly.pdbx_strand_id
1 'polypeptide(L)'
;MILVPPERITDYTRRGWWGTQTLWDLFVRHRDERPLDEAVVDAPNRADFAHGAPRRLSWQDLAQEVDRLCLVLLEQGIRRDDIVVMMLPNCVEQFAVYLACLRLGVVVTPVPVQYREHELAHILTTTGAVAAFTFAHIGRPGHGHASAAMFSALAQTHRSLRCVIAWGDDVPPHVVSLGTNVAAGALTPAQQTRVWAAETAAAITANDVVTICWTSGTEAAPKGVPRSHNEWLVVPPFIIEAALLRSGARLLNPFPLVNMSGFSGAFVTWLMLGGTVIQHHPFSLPVFLQQLREERIDYTVSPPAILNMLLQDDALLQGIDFRRLSRIGSGSAPLAEWMMRGFAEKYGVQIINYFGSNEGAALASSDVDMPDPATRASNFPRIGVPGQSWGSSTAHCIRSRLVDLDTGEEITQAGQPGELRFAGPTVFSAYYNAPEMSRSAFDDQGYYRTGDLFEIAGDRLQYYRYVGRSKDLVIRGGMNISSEEIEGLLTGCPGVREVAVVGVPDPVLGEKLCACIAPLEGQTVQLHDLTEYLRKEQRIAAFKLPEYLLHVPALPRNPVGKILKRELREQARALAPATP
;
A
#
# COMPACT_ATOMS: atom_id res chain seq x y z
N MET A 1 18.76 2.16 14.10
CA MET A 1 18.71 0.65 14.05
C MET A 1 19.04 0.19 12.64
N ILE A 2 20.03 -0.69 12.46
CA ILE A 2 20.39 -1.26 11.16
C ILE A 2 20.08 -2.76 11.22
N LEU A 3 19.20 -3.24 10.30
CA LEU A 3 18.78 -4.64 10.24
C LEU A 3 19.22 -5.32 8.92
N VAL A 4 19.73 -4.55 7.97
CA VAL A 4 20.25 -5.06 6.72
C VAL A 4 21.65 -5.68 6.95
N PRO A 5 21.94 -6.88 6.41
CA PRO A 5 23.26 -7.50 6.52
C PRO A 5 24.38 -6.60 5.97
N PRO A 6 25.54 -6.48 6.64
CA PRO A 6 26.63 -5.59 6.22
C PRO A 6 27.16 -5.88 4.80
N GLU A 7 27.22 -7.15 4.41
CA GLU A 7 27.64 -7.58 3.08
C GLU A 7 26.69 -7.07 1.99
N ARG A 8 25.39 -7.03 2.27
CA ARG A 8 24.37 -6.51 1.35
C ARG A 8 24.50 -4.99 1.21
N ILE A 9 24.70 -4.27 2.33
CA ILE A 9 24.97 -2.82 2.32
C ILE A 9 26.21 -2.54 1.46
N THR A 10 27.30 -3.25 1.70
CA THR A 10 28.57 -3.07 0.97
C THR A 10 28.39 -3.33 -0.54
N ASP A 11 27.72 -4.41 -0.92
CA ASP A 11 27.53 -4.75 -2.33
C ASP A 11 26.65 -3.72 -3.05
N TYR A 12 25.51 -3.34 -2.45
CA TYR A 12 24.59 -2.40 -3.10
C TYR A 12 25.13 -0.97 -3.17
N THR A 13 25.89 -0.54 -2.15
CA THR A 13 26.58 0.75 -2.18
C THR A 13 27.68 0.77 -3.26
N ARG A 14 28.49 -0.30 -3.34
CA ARG A 14 29.52 -0.41 -4.38
C ARG A 14 28.95 -0.38 -5.81
N ARG A 15 27.74 -0.95 -6.01
CA ARG A 15 27.03 -0.93 -7.29
C ARG A 15 26.33 0.41 -7.58
N GLY A 16 26.31 1.34 -6.63
CA GLY A 16 25.57 2.59 -6.75
C GLY A 16 24.05 2.45 -6.70
N TRP A 17 23.54 1.31 -6.23
CA TRP A 17 22.11 1.09 -6.04
C TRP A 17 21.58 1.74 -4.75
N TRP A 18 22.43 1.79 -3.72
CA TRP A 18 22.21 2.49 -2.47
C TRP A 18 23.23 3.60 -2.29
N GLY A 19 22.82 4.64 -1.54
CA GLY A 19 23.64 5.82 -1.28
C GLY A 19 23.77 6.16 0.19
N THR A 20 24.16 7.40 0.44
CA THR A 20 24.29 7.96 1.79
C THR A 20 23.14 8.90 2.15
N GLN A 21 22.29 9.26 1.18
CA GLN A 21 21.18 10.20 1.36
C GLN A 21 20.08 9.58 2.21
N THR A 22 19.60 10.32 3.20
CA THR A 22 18.43 9.95 4.01
C THR A 22 17.16 10.64 3.51
N LEU A 23 16.00 10.17 3.96
CA LEU A 23 14.73 10.86 3.70
C LEU A 23 14.68 12.24 4.39
N TRP A 24 15.40 12.38 5.52
CA TRP A 24 15.51 13.67 6.21
C TRP A 24 16.31 14.69 5.38
N ASP A 25 17.40 14.28 4.74
CA ASP A 25 18.19 15.16 3.85
C ASP A 25 17.35 15.71 2.70
N LEU A 26 16.44 14.90 2.14
CA LEU A 26 15.51 15.36 1.11
C LEU A 26 14.57 16.45 1.62
N PHE A 27 14.03 16.26 2.83
CA PHE A 27 13.17 17.26 3.46
C PHE A 27 13.93 18.57 3.72
N VAL A 28 15.12 18.49 4.30
CA VAL A 28 15.96 19.67 4.58
C VAL A 28 16.25 20.46 3.29
N ARG A 29 16.62 19.77 2.23
CA ARG A 29 16.86 20.40 0.93
C ARG A 29 15.65 21.21 0.45
N HIS A 30 14.44 20.64 0.46
CA HIS A 30 13.26 21.33 -0.01
C HIS A 30 12.82 22.46 0.92
N ARG A 31 12.95 22.29 2.23
CA ARG A 31 12.73 23.37 3.20
C ARG A 31 13.64 24.57 2.90
N ASP A 32 14.90 24.33 2.58
CA ASP A 32 15.88 25.40 2.37
C ASP A 32 15.76 26.04 0.98
N GLU A 33 15.44 25.28 -0.07
CA GLU A 33 15.30 25.76 -1.44
C GLU A 33 13.96 26.47 -1.70
N ARG A 34 12.88 26.03 -1.05
CA ARG A 34 11.50 26.50 -1.30
C ARG A 34 10.64 26.60 -0.04
N PRO A 35 11.07 27.36 0.99
CA PRO A 35 10.44 27.36 2.30
C PRO A 35 8.95 27.76 2.30
N LEU A 36 8.55 28.63 1.38
CA LEU A 36 7.20 29.18 1.30
C LEU A 36 6.27 28.39 0.36
N ASP A 37 6.81 27.46 -0.41
CA ASP A 37 5.98 26.60 -1.27
C ASP A 37 5.14 25.64 -0.43
N GLU A 38 3.96 25.32 -0.92
CA GLU A 38 3.03 24.41 -0.27
C GLU A 38 3.60 22.99 -0.28
N ALA A 39 3.68 22.37 0.90
CA ALA A 39 4.25 21.03 1.09
C ALA A 39 3.17 19.95 1.27
N VAL A 40 2.23 20.18 2.17
CA VAL A 40 1.18 19.22 2.52
C VAL A 40 -0.14 19.93 2.82
N VAL A 41 -1.25 19.33 2.37
CA VAL A 41 -2.60 19.87 2.45
C VAL A 41 -3.55 18.81 3.01
N ASP A 42 -4.36 19.17 4.00
CA ASP A 42 -5.42 18.31 4.53
C ASP A 42 -6.59 18.16 3.55
N ALA A 43 -7.34 17.10 3.70
CA ALA A 43 -8.64 16.94 3.05
C ALA A 43 -9.64 17.99 3.57
N PRO A 44 -10.50 18.57 2.70
CA PRO A 44 -11.44 19.62 3.10
C PRO A 44 -12.49 19.15 4.12
N ASN A 45 -12.76 17.84 4.17
CA ASN A 45 -13.68 17.20 5.11
C ASN A 45 -12.98 16.73 6.40
N ARG A 46 -11.89 17.36 6.83
CA ARG A 46 -11.11 16.96 8.01
C ARG A 46 -11.96 16.75 9.27
N ALA A 47 -13.01 17.58 9.48
CA ALA A 47 -13.92 17.44 10.61
C ALA A 47 -14.68 16.09 10.67
N ASP A 48 -14.72 15.34 9.56
CA ASP A 48 -15.32 14.01 9.52
C ASP A 48 -14.45 12.92 10.19
N PHE A 49 -13.16 13.18 10.45
CA PHE A 49 -12.24 12.14 10.89
C PHE A 49 -11.20 12.57 11.92
N ALA A 50 -10.94 13.87 12.06
CA ALA A 50 -9.95 14.40 12.99
C ALA A 50 -10.35 15.76 13.54
N HIS A 51 -9.76 16.14 14.66
CA HIS A 51 -9.98 17.43 15.31
C HIS A 51 -9.35 18.58 14.51
N GLY A 52 -9.95 19.76 14.62
CA GLY A 52 -9.44 20.99 14.00
C GLY A 52 -9.90 21.23 12.56
N ALA A 53 -9.64 22.42 12.05
CA ALA A 53 -9.90 22.81 10.66
C ALA A 53 -8.86 22.20 9.71
N PRO A 54 -9.19 22.00 8.40
CA PRO A 54 -8.22 21.63 7.39
C PRO A 54 -7.08 22.64 7.31
N ARG A 55 -5.85 22.17 7.16
CA ARG A 55 -4.65 22.99 7.12
C ARG A 55 -3.91 22.81 5.81
N ARG A 56 -3.20 23.85 5.44
CA ARG A 56 -2.27 23.88 4.31
C ARG A 56 -0.93 24.37 4.85
N LEU A 57 0.10 23.56 4.78
CA LEU A 57 1.41 23.86 5.34
C LEU A 57 2.43 24.06 4.23
N SER A 58 3.21 25.13 4.33
CA SER A 58 4.44 25.29 3.56
C SER A 58 5.53 24.35 4.10
N TRP A 59 6.64 24.23 3.37
CA TRP A 59 7.79 23.49 3.85
C TRP A 59 8.34 24.06 5.17
N GLN A 60 8.30 25.38 5.32
CA GLN A 60 8.71 26.04 6.55
C GLN A 60 7.74 25.81 7.71
N ASP A 61 6.42 25.87 7.47
CA ASP A 61 5.42 25.59 8.51
C ASP A 61 5.55 24.16 9.01
N LEU A 62 5.69 23.21 8.07
CA LEU A 62 5.90 21.80 8.40
C LEU A 62 7.20 21.59 9.19
N ALA A 63 8.29 22.29 8.84
CA ALA A 63 9.55 22.23 9.59
C ALA A 63 9.39 22.74 11.04
N GLN A 64 8.61 23.78 11.26
CA GLN A 64 8.33 24.28 12.62
C GLN A 64 7.53 23.24 13.44
N GLU A 65 6.58 22.53 12.83
CA GLU A 65 5.87 21.45 13.52
C GLU A 65 6.80 20.27 13.84
N VAL A 66 7.67 19.90 12.91
CA VAL A 66 8.70 18.87 13.11
C VAL A 66 9.62 19.25 14.29
N ASP A 67 10.10 20.48 14.33
CA ASP A 67 10.95 20.98 15.43
C ASP A 67 10.28 20.76 16.79
N ARG A 68 9.00 21.10 16.91
CA ARG A 68 8.23 20.94 18.16
C ARG A 68 7.99 19.49 18.51
N LEU A 69 7.65 18.64 17.54
CA LEU A 69 7.48 17.21 17.77
C LEU A 69 8.80 16.56 18.20
N CYS A 70 9.94 16.98 17.65
CA CYS A 70 11.24 16.55 18.12
C CYS A 70 11.44 16.91 19.59
N LEU A 71 11.08 18.12 20.00
CA LEU A 71 11.18 18.53 21.40
C LEU A 71 10.29 17.67 22.31
N VAL A 72 9.03 17.43 21.90
CA VAL A 72 8.11 16.52 22.64
C VAL A 72 8.70 15.12 22.77
N LEU A 73 9.22 14.53 21.69
CA LEU A 73 9.87 13.22 21.73
C LEU A 73 11.03 13.20 22.75
N LEU A 74 11.89 14.22 22.71
CA LEU A 74 13.03 14.34 23.64
C LEU A 74 12.60 14.55 25.10
N GLU A 75 11.52 15.28 25.36
CA GLU A 75 10.94 15.49 26.68
C GLU A 75 10.35 14.19 27.26
N GLN A 76 9.77 13.36 26.39
CA GLN A 76 9.27 12.04 26.77
C GLN A 76 10.37 10.96 26.83
N GLY A 77 11.65 11.35 26.64
CA GLY A 77 12.80 10.45 26.70
C GLY A 77 12.85 9.45 25.54
N ILE A 78 12.18 9.75 24.42
CA ILE A 78 12.22 8.95 23.19
C ILE A 78 13.49 9.29 22.42
N ARG A 79 14.22 8.26 21.98
CA ARG A 79 15.57 8.38 21.42
C ARG A 79 15.71 7.55 20.16
N ARG A 80 16.87 7.68 19.49
CA ARG A 80 17.27 6.83 18.38
C ARG A 80 17.03 5.35 18.71
N ASP A 81 16.54 4.60 17.73
CA ASP A 81 16.21 3.18 17.76
C ASP A 81 14.99 2.80 18.63
N ASP A 82 14.38 3.76 19.35
CA ASP A 82 13.06 3.55 19.91
C ASP A 82 12.01 3.37 18.80
N ILE A 83 11.01 2.53 19.06
CA ILE A 83 9.90 2.31 18.13
C ILE A 83 8.65 3.01 18.64
N VAL A 84 7.95 3.71 17.75
CA VAL A 84 6.66 4.36 18.07
C VAL A 84 5.56 3.83 17.17
N VAL A 85 4.39 3.54 17.75
CA VAL A 85 3.17 3.25 16.97
C VAL A 85 2.56 4.57 16.49
N MET A 86 2.17 4.64 15.24
CA MET A 86 1.45 5.78 14.71
C MET A 86 0.11 5.34 14.12
N MET A 87 -0.98 5.73 14.79
CA MET A 87 -2.36 5.56 14.32
C MET A 87 -2.96 6.92 14.02
N LEU A 88 -2.69 7.42 12.81
CA LEU A 88 -3.20 8.69 12.32
C LEU A 88 -3.88 8.48 10.95
N PRO A 89 -4.99 9.18 10.66
CA PRO A 89 -5.53 9.25 9.31
C PRO A 89 -4.58 10.04 8.40
N ASN A 90 -4.86 10.05 7.10
CA ASN A 90 -4.10 10.89 6.17
C ASN A 90 -4.34 12.38 6.49
N CYS A 91 -3.40 13.00 7.17
CA CYS A 91 -3.44 14.39 7.61
C CYS A 91 -2.03 14.97 7.74
N VAL A 92 -1.93 16.28 7.91
CA VAL A 92 -0.63 16.96 8.00
C VAL A 92 0.18 16.51 9.22
N GLU A 93 -0.45 16.15 10.34
CA GLU A 93 0.23 15.65 11.54
C GLU A 93 0.99 14.34 11.28
N GLN A 94 0.46 13.49 10.41
CA GLN A 94 1.13 12.24 10.03
C GLN A 94 2.49 12.50 9.38
N PHE A 95 2.57 13.53 8.52
CA PHE A 95 3.82 13.96 7.89
C PHE A 95 4.80 14.51 8.93
N ALA A 96 4.32 15.34 9.84
CA ALA A 96 5.14 15.93 10.89
C ALA A 96 5.72 14.85 11.83
N VAL A 97 4.94 13.81 12.18
CA VAL A 97 5.43 12.68 13.01
C VAL A 97 6.49 11.88 12.25
N TYR A 98 6.24 11.52 10.99
CA TYR A 98 7.25 10.82 10.19
C TYR A 98 8.56 11.60 10.14
N LEU A 99 8.51 12.90 9.82
CA LEU A 99 9.71 13.73 9.69
C LEU A 99 10.44 13.94 11.03
N ALA A 100 9.71 14.10 12.14
CA ALA A 100 10.32 14.20 13.46
C ALA A 100 11.03 12.90 13.86
N CYS A 101 10.43 11.76 13.57
CA CYS A 101 11.03 10.45 13.80
C CYS A 101 12.24 10.22 12.88
N LEU A 102 12.17 10.59 11.60
CA LEU A 102 13.30 10.53 10.66
C LEU A 102 14.50 11.34 11.17
N ARG A 103 14.25 12.55 11.72
CA ARG A 103 15.29 13.44 12.22
C ARG A 103 16.00 12.91 13.44
N LEU A 104 15.29 12.20 14.32
CA LEU A 104 15.85 11.68 15.58
C LEU A 104 16.24 10.19 15.51
N GLY A 105 16.04 9.52 14.37
CA GLY A 105 16.31 8.09 14.21
C GLY A 105 15.35 7.18 14.97
N VAL A 106 14.13 7.66 15.22
CA VAL A 106 13.04 6.89 15.81
C VAL A 106 12.34 6.08 14.73
N VAL A 107 12.08 4.82 15.00
CA VAL A 107 11.41 3.92 14.03
C VAL A 107 9.89 4.05 14.17
N VAL A 108 9.20 4.31 13.06
CA VAL A 108 7.73 4.39 13.05
C VAL A 108 7.13 3.04 12.66
N THR A 109 6.22 2.52 13.47
CA THR A 109 5.34 1.43 13.08
C THR A 109 3.93 1.98 12.82
N PRO A 110 3.61 2.30 11.54
CA PRO A 110 2.35 2.89 11.18
C PRO A 110 1.26 1.81 11.11
N VAL A 111 0.07 2.14 11.61
CA VAL A 111 -1.07 1.22 11.65
C VAL A 111 -2.34 1.87 11.10
N PRO A 112 -3.22 1.09 10.45
CA PRO A 112 -4.52 1.58 10.01
C PRO A 112 -5.39 2.08 11.18
N VAL A 113 -6.11 3.17 10.96
CA VAL A 113 -7.02 3.76 11.97
C VAL A 113 -8.19 2.84 12.36
N GLN A 114 -8.42 1.78 11.59
CA GLN A 114 -9.43 0.75 11.85
C GLN A 114 -8.98 -0.32 12.85
N TYR A 115 -7.67 -0.42 13.15
CA TYR A 115 -7.16 -1.39 14.13
C TYR A 115 -7.72 -1.13 15.53
N ARG A 116 -7.87 -2.19 16.30
CA ARG A 116 -8.37 -2.15 17.68
C ARG A 116 -7.36 -2.86 18.59
N GLU A 117 -7.76 -3.09 19.80
CA GLU A 117 -6.92 -3.65 20.86
C GLU A 117 -6.25 -4.96 20.44
N HIS A 118 -6.96 -5.81 19.71
CA HIS A 118 -6.43 -7.13 19.30
C HIS A 118 -5.19 -7.00 18.40
N GLU A 119 -5.30 -6.25 17.31
CA GLU A 119 -4.19 -6.05 16.36
C GLU A 119 -3.06 -5.25 17.00
N LEU A 120 -3.41 -4.23 17.79
CA LEU A 120 -2.44 -3.37 18.46
C LEU A 120 -1.67 -4.10 19.54
N ALA A 121 -2.30 -4.99 20.29
CA ALA A 121 -1.63 -5.82 21.28
C ALA A 121 -0.53 -6.70 20.66
N HIS A 122 -0.83 -7.31 19.50
CA HIS A 122 0.17 -8.07 18.74
C HIS A 122 1.35 -7.19 18.31
N ILE A 123 1.06 -6.01 17.75
CA ILE A 123 2.08 -5.07 17.27
C ILE A 123 2.96 -4.58 18.43
N LEU A 124 2.35 -4.16 19.55
CA LEU A 124 3.05 -3.70 20.74
C LEU A 124 3.95 -4.79 21.33
N THR A 125 3.44 -6.03 21.41
CA THR A 125 4.20 -7.18 21.90
C THR A 125 5.40 -7.49 20.98
N THR A 126 5.19 -7.47 19.66
CA THR A 126 6.23 -7.82 18.69
C THR A 126 7.32 -6.75 18.60
N THR A 127 6.92 -5.46 18.64
CA THR A 127 7.86 -4.34 18.47
C THR A 127 8.48 -3.84 19.75
N GLY A 128 7.81 -4.03 20.89
CA GLY A 128 8.20 -3.37 22.13
C GLY A 128 8.08 -1.84 22.05
N ALA A 129 7.19 -1.31 21.22
CA ALA A 129 7.04 0.12 21.00
C ALA A 129 6.87 0.90 22.31
N VAL A 130 7.59 2.03 22.42
CA VAL A 130 7.67 2.81 23.66
C VAL A 130 6.66 3.96 23.72
N ALA A 131 6.14 4.39 22.57
CA ALA A 131 5.15 5.45 22.51
C ALA A 131 4.13 5.19 21.40
N ALA A 132 2.98 5.87 21.49
CA ALA A 132 1.96 5.89 20.46
C ALA A 132 1.55 7.33 20.13
N PHE A 133 1.44 7.62 18.84
CA PHE A 133 0.85 8.86 18.31
C PHE A 133 -0.55 8.60 17.77
N THR A 134 -1.52 9.43 18.19
CA THR A 134 -2.91 9.33 17.75
C THR A 134 -3.65 10.65 17.90
N PHE A 135 -4.94 10.67 17.54
CA PHE A 135 -5.88 11.70 17.99
C PHE A 135 -6.60 11.26 19.26
N ALA A 136 -7.17 12.20 20.02
CA ALA A 136 -8.08 11.88 21.12
C ALA A 136 -9.22 10.97 20.61
N HIS A 137 -9.83 11.37 19.50
CA HIS A 137 -10.85 10.62 18.79
C HIS A 137 -10.56 10.60 17.30
N ILE A 138 -10.79 9.46 16.65
CA ILE A 138 -10.71 9.28 15.20
C ILE A 138 -12.09 8.88 14.67
N GLY A 139 -12.61 9.63 13.70
CA GLY A 139 -13.92 9.46 13.09
C GLY A 139 -14.88 10.61 13.40
N ARG A 140 -16.08 10.56 12.83
CA ARG A 140 -17.09 11.59 13.04
C ARG A 140 -17.51 11.66 14.50
N PRO A 141 -17.88 12.85 15.03
CA PRO A 141 -18.48 12.98 16.35
C PRO A 141 -19.65 12.01 16.53
N GLY A 142 -19.62 11.23 17.62
CA GLY A 142 -20.63 10.21 17.91
C GLY A 142 -20.49 8.87 17.17
N HIS A 143 -19.62 8.77 16.17
CA HIS A 143 -19.36 7.54 15.38
C HIS A 143 -17.90 7.12 15.33
N GLY A 144 -17.01 7.92 15.89
CA GLY A 144 -15.59 7.62 16.00
C GLY A 144 -15.27 6.74 17.20
N HIS A 145 -13.97 6.46 17.38
CA HIS A 145 -13.48 5.76 18.56
C HIS A 145 -12.50 6.63 19.34
N ALA A 146 -12.49 6.46 20.66
CA ALA A 146 -11.60 7.16 21.58
C ALA A 146 -10.19 6.53 21.53
N SER A 147 -9.42 6.88 20.50
CA SER A 147 -8.16 6.25 20.17
C SER A 147 -7.10 6.46 21.25
N ALA A 148 -7.00 7.67 21.84
CA ALA A 148 -6.09 7.94 22.93
C ALA A 148 -6.43 7.14 24.20
N ALA A 149 -7.73 6.96 24.51
CA ALA A 149 -8.17 6.14 25.63
C ALA A 149 -7.84 4.65 25.42
N MET A 150 -8.00 4.15 24.20
CA MET A 150 -7.64 2.79 23.81
C MET A 150 -6.14 2.54 24.03
N PHE A 151 -5.26 3.42 23.56
CA PHE A 151 -3.82 3.29 23.79
C PHE A 151 -3.44 3.45 25.27
N SER A 152 -4.13 4.32 26.01
CA SER A 152 -3.95 4.46 27.45
C SER A 152 -4.31 3.17 28.21
N ALA A 153 -5.36 2.46 27.79
CA ALA A 153 -5.70 1.16 28.36
C ALA A 153 -4.68 0.07 27.98
N LEU A 154 -4.20 0.04 26.72
CA LEU A 154 -3.15 -0.87 26.28
C LEU A 154 -1.83 -0.67 27.04
N ALA A 155 -1.48 0.57 27.40
CA ALA A 155 -0.28 0.89 28.18
C ALA A 155 -0.29 0.24 29.58
N GLN A 156 -1.47 -0.07 30.14
CA GLN A 156 -1.57 -0.77 31.44
C GLN A 156 -1.11 -2.24 31.36
N THR A 157 -1.28 -2.86 30.21
CA THR A 157 -0.93 -4.28 29.97
C THR A 157 0.37 -4.45 29.19
N HIS A 158 0.77 -3.47 28.39
CA HIS A 158 2.02 -3.47 27.60
C HIS A 158 3.01 -2.45 28.19
N ARG A 159 3.82 -2.89 29.15
CA ARG A 159 4.73 -2.01 29.91
C ARG A 159 5.78 -1.28 29.08
N SER A 160 6.07 -1.75 27.85
CA SER A 160 6.94 -1.03 26.91
C SER A 160 6.32 0.30 26.48
N LEU A 161 4.98 0.34 26.29
CA LEU A 161 4.25 1.54 25.92
C LEU A 161 4.11 2.48 27.14
N ARG A 162 5.10 3.34 27.33
CA ARG A 162 5.22 4.26 28.46
C ARG A 162 4.65 5.66 28.18
N CYS A 163 4.34 5.98 26.93
CA CYS A 163 3.88 7.29 26.53
C CYS A 163 2.82 7.19 25.43
N VAL A 164 1.72 7.92 25.59
CA VAL A 164 0.72 8.14 24.55
C VAL A 164 0.67 9.65 24.27
N ILE A 165 0.82 10.04 23.02
CA ILE A 165 0.84 11.43 22.56
C ILE A 165 -0.35 11.62 21.64
N ALA A 166 -1.22 12.58 21.93
CA ALA A 166 -2.45 12.75 21.16
C ALA A 166 -2.79 14.21 20.89
N TRP A 167 -3.34 14.48 19.73
CA TRP A 167 -4.00 15.74 19.41
C TRP A 167 -5.46 15.71 19.84
N GLY A 168 -5.97 16.83 20.32
CA GLY A 168 -7.33 17.02 20.79
C GLY A 168 -7.39 17.41 22.27
N ASP A 169 -8.53 17.94 22.70
CA ASP A 169 -8.69 18.50 24.04
C ASP A 169 -9.18 17.46 25.07
N ASP A 170 -9.89 16.42 24.60
CA ASP A 170 -10.47 15.38 25.46
C ASP A 170 -9.59 14.12 25.47
N VAL A 171 -8.45 14.24 26.16
CA VAL A 171 -7.49 13.13 26.33
C VAL A 171 -7.46 12.62 27.78
N PRO A 172 -7.19 11.31 28.02
CA PRO A 172 -7.03 10.77 29.36
C PRO A 172 -5.90 11.46 30.15
N PRO A 173 -5.94 11.50 31.49
CA PRO A 173 -4.98 12.23 32.34
C PRO A 173 -3.51 11.88 32.16
N HIS A 174 -3.20 10.68 31.64
CA HIS A 174 -1.80 10.21 31.44
C HIS A 174 -1.33 10.33 29.99
N VAL A 175 -2.15 10.93 29.12
CA VAL A 175 -1.82 11.17 27.72
C VAL A 175 -1.19 12.55 27.58
N VAL A 176 -0.09 12.64 26.84
CA VAL A 176 0.53 13.91 26.48
C VAL A 176 -0.36 14.59 25.43
N SER A 177 -1.08 15.63 25.84
CA SER A 177 -1.93 16.39 24.92
C SER A 177 -1.09 17.39 24.12
N LEU A 178 -1.29 17.39 22.80
CA LEU A 178 -0.74 18.39 21.90
C LEU A 178 -1.76 19.50 21.56
N GLY A 179 -2.93 19.48 22.23
CA GLY A 179 -4.03 20.40 21.95
C GLY A 179 -4.59 20.22 20.54
N THR A 180 -5.23 21.25 20.02
CA THR A 180 -5.77 21.26 18.65
C THR A 180 -4.72 21.64 17.61
N ASN A 181 -3.64 22.27 18.04
CA ASN A 181 -2.50 22.67 17.20
C ASN A 181 -1.20 22.52 17.98
N VAL A 182 -0.24 21.79 17.47
CA VAL A 182 1.13 21.73 18.00
C VAL A 182 1.79 23.13 17.97
N ALA A 183 1.11 24.06 17.37
CA ALA A 183 1.65 25.31 16.94
C ALA A 183 1.21 26.52 17.72
N ALA A 184 2.02 27.06 18.54
CA ALA A 184 2.13 28.52 18.70
C ALA A 184 3.57 28.92 18.96
N GLY A 185 4.26 29.38 17.94
CA GLY A 185 5.57 30.02 18.05
C GLY A 185 6.77 29.11 17.69
N ALA A 186 7.83 29.71 17.20
CA ALA A 186 9.11 29.04 16.94
C ALA A 186 9.73 28.58 18.27
N LEU A 187 10.56 27.54 18.21
CA LEU A 187 11.36 27.12 19.37
C LEU A 187 12.28 28.27 19.83
N THR A 188 12.50 28.36 21.13
CA THR A 188 13.55 29.22 21.67
C THR A 188 14.93 28.75 21.21
N PRO A 189 15.96 29.61 21.18
CA PRO A 189 17.31 29.22 20.81
C PRO A 189 17.86 28.02 21.60
N ALA A 190 17.54 27.94 22.90
CA ALA A 190 17.93 26.82 23.75
C ALA A 190 17.25 25.51 23.34
N GLN A 191 15.96 25.55 22.99
CA GLN A 191 15.23 24.39 22.51
C GLN A 191 15.74 23.94 21.13
N GLN A 192 16.03 24.86 20.21
CA GLN A 192 16.64 24.55 18.91
C GLN A 192 18.01 23.88 19.10
N THR A 193 18.85 24.42 19.98
CA THR A 193 20.16 23.83 20.29
C THR A 193 20.00 22.40 20.82
N ARG A 194 19.00 22.15 21.67
CA ARG A 194 18.73 20.80 22.20
C ARG A 194 18.31 19.81 21.09
N VAL A 195 17.46 20.23 20.17
CA VAL A 195 17.04 19.39 19.03
C VAL A 195 18.23 19.11 18.11
N TRP A 196 19.04 20.11 17.77
CA TRP A 196 20.24 19.91 16.94
C TRP A 196 21.28 19.00 17.60
N ALA A 197 21.49 19.13 18.89
CA ALA A 197 22.38 18.22 19.62
C ALA A 197 21.90 16.78 19.57
N ALA A 198 20.60 16.55 19.69
CA ALA A 198 20.00 15.22 19.58
C ALA A 198 20.08 14.64 18.15
N GLU A 199 19.80 15.44 17.12
CA GLU A 199 19.97 15.08 15.71
C GLU A 199 21.42 14.69 15.39
N THR A 200 22.38 15.50 15.82
CA THR A 200 23.81 15.21 15.64
C THR A 200 24.22 13.93 16.37
N ALA A 201 23.76 13.75 17.62
CA ALA A 201 24.06 12.55 18.42
C ALA A 201 23.41 11.29 17.85
N ALA A 202 22.28 11.43 17.17
CA ALA A 202 21.60 10.30 16.50
C ALA A 202 22.45 9.71 15.36
N ALA A 203 23.32 10.48 14.71
CA ALA A 203 24.24 10.03 13.65
C ALA A 203 23.59 9.06 12.65
N ILE A 204 22.42 9.45 12.11
CA ILE A 204 21.59 8.60 11.25
C ILE A 204 22.27 8.39 9.90
N THR A 205 22.14 7.19 9.37
CA THR A 205 22.66 6.81 8.06
C THR A 205 21.52 6.34 7.15
N ALA A 206 21.77 6.28 5.85
CA ALA A 206 20.80 5.75 4.89
C ALA A 206 20.44 4.27 5.11
N ASN A 207 21.17 3.56 5.95
CA ASN A 207 20.93 2.15 6.28
C ASN A 207 20.08 1.95 7.54
N ASP A 208 19.80 3.04 8.29
CA ASP A 208 18.94 2.96 9.47
C ASP A 208 17.48 2.70 9.07
N VAL A 209 16.79 1.86 9.87
CA VAL A 209 15.38 1.54 9.67
C VAL A 209 14.52 2.77 9.93
N VAL A 210 13.61 3.05 9.03
CA VAL A 210 12.63 4.15 9.08
C VAL A 210 11.28 3.68 9.60
N THR A 211 10.79 2.58 9.03
CA THR A 211 9.45 2.07 9.32
C THR A 211 9.46 0.56 9.52
N ILE A 212 8.47 0.07 10.29
CA ILE A 212 8.06 -1.33 10.30
C ILE A 212 6.60 -1.36 9.84
N CYS A 213 6.38 -1.61 8.56
CA CYS A 213 5.03 -1.71 7.97
C CYS A 213 4.48 -3.13 8.15
N TRP A 214 3.16 -3.26 8.33
CA TRP A 214 2.54 -4.56 8.60
C TRP A 214 1.89 -5.13 7.34
N THR A 215 2.12 -6.40 7.09
CA THR A 215 1.38 -7.11 6.05
C THR A 215 0.06 -7.59 6.61
N SER A 216 -1.01 -7.43 5.86
CA SER A 216 -2.28 -8.05 6.18
C SER A 216 -2.19 -9.54 5.86
N GLY A 217 -1.67 -10.32 6.79
CA GLY A 217 -1.68 -11.78 6.67
C GLY A 217 -3.13 -12.27 6.55
N THR A 218 -3.48 -12.91 5.44
CA THR A 218 -4.83 -13.47 5.26
C THR A 218 -5.04 -14.77 6.05
N GLU A 219 -3.98 -15.34 6.64
CA GLU A 219 -4.00 -16.64 7.30
C GLU A 219 -3.25 -16.69 8.65
N ALA A 220 -2.48 -15.67 8.99
CA ALA A 220 -1.68 -15.61 10.22
C ALA A 220 -1.65 -14.19 10.78
N ALA A 221 -1.09 -14.01 11.97
CA ALA A 221 -0.86 -12.69 12.53
C ALA A 221 -0.07 -11.79 11.56
N PRO A 222 -0.32 -10.48 11.55
CA PRO A 222 0.41 -9.53 10.72
C PRO A 222 1.92 -9.65 10.92
N LYS A 223 2.68 -9.54 9.82
CA LYS A 223 4.15 -9.59 9.84
C LYS A 223 4.72 -8.19 9.69
N GLY A 224 5.66 -7.83 10.55
CA GLY A 224 6.35 -6.54 10.46
C GLY A 224 7.46 -6.58 9.39
N VAL A 225 7.41 -5.65 8.45
CA VAL A 225 8.42 -5.46 7.39
C VAL A 225 9.22 -4.20 7.69
N PRO A 226 10.44 -4.32 8.25
CA PRO A 226 11.32 -3.18 8.46
C PRO A 226 11.91 -2.71 7.13
N ARG A 227 12.02 -1.38 6.96
CA ARG A 227 12.68 -0.79 5.80
C ARG A 227 13.53 0.41 6.20
N SER A 228 14.75 0.43 5.67
CA SER A 228 15.69 1.53 5.80
C SER A 228 15.40 2.68 4.82
N HIS A 229 16.11 3.80 4.98
CA HIS A 229 16.04 4.91 4.01
C HIS A 229 16.40 4.42 2.59
N ASN A 230 17.49 3.65 2.43
CA ASN A 230 17.90 3.12 1.14
C ASN A 230 16.83 2.21 0.52
N GLU A 231 16.23 1.31 1.31
CA GLU A 231 15.17 0.41 0.82
C GLU A 231 13.89 1.16 0.44
N TRP A 232 13.66 2.34 1.01
CA TRP A 232 12.55 3.21 0.59
C TRP A 232 12.89 4.05 -0.63
N LEU A 233 14.09 4.61 -0.73
CA LEU A 233 14.50 5.52 -1.81
C LEU A 233 14.59 4.85 -3.18
N VAL A 234 14.82 3.54 -3.22
CA VAL A 234 14.98 2.79 -4.48
C VAL A 234 13.63 2.44 -5.15
N VAL A 235 12.50 2.62 -4.46
CA VAL A 235 11.17 2.24 -5.00
C VAL A 235 10.49 3.35 -5.82
N PRO A 236 10.44 4.63 -5.39
CA PRO A 236 9.70 5.68 -6.10
C PRO A 236 10.11 5.92 -7.57
N PRO A 237 11.36 5.66 -8.01
CA PRO A 237 11.68 5.78 -9.43
C PRO A 237 10.72 5.01 -10.35
N PHE A 238 10.22 3.84 -9.94
CA PHE A 238 9.17 3.12 -10.70
C PHE A 238 7.91 3.96 -10.91
N ILE A 239 7.52 4.74 -9.89
CA ILE A 239 6.31 5.56 -9.94
C ILE A 239 6.58 6.85 -10.72
N ILE A 240 7.69 7.52 -10.40
CA ILE A 240 8.08 8.81 -11.00
C ILE A 240 8.25 8.66 -12.51
N GLU A 241 8.97 7.63 -12.95
CA GLU A 241 9.26 7.38 -14.36
C GLU A 241 8.02 6.86 -15.11
N ALA A 242 7.26 5.93 -14.53
CA ALA A 242 6.03 5.43 -15.14
C ALA A 242 4.96 6.51 -15.31
N ALA A 243 4.86 7.44 -14.34
CA ALA A 243 3.90 8.53 -14.37
C ALA A 243 4.46 9.82 -15.01
N LEU A 244 5.72 9.83 -15.42
CA LEU A 244 6.46 10.98 -15.98
C LEU A 244 6.38 12.23 -15.07
N LEU A 245 6.47 12.03 -13.76
CA LEU A 245 6.37 13.09 -12.76
C LEU A 245 7.60 14.00 -12.78
N ARG A 246 7.36 15.28 -12.54
CA ARG A 246 8.41 16.30 -12.50
C ARG A 246 8.55 16.88 -11.10
N SER A 247 9.70 17.50 -10.83
CA SER A 247 9.90 18.27 -9.59
C SER A 247 8.76 19.28 -9.40
N GLY A 248 8.25 19.37 -8.17
CA GLY A 248 7.13 20.22 -7.82
C GLY A 248 5.74 19.65 -8.13
N ALA A 249 5.62 18.38 -8.52
CA ALA A 249 4.34 17.74 -8.82
C ALA A 249 3.37 17.74 -7.62
N ARG A 250 2.08 17.86 -7.89
CA ARG A 250 1.00 17.83 -6.91
C ARG A 250 0.34 16.45 -6.91
N LEU A 251 0.45 15.76 -5.78
CA LEU A 251 0.02 14.37 -5.61
C LEU A 251 -1.25 14.32 -4.75
N LEU A 252 -2.34 13.75 -5.24
CA LEU A 252 -3.52 13.45 -4.41
C LEU A 252 -3.38 12.04 -3.86
N ASN A 253 -3.35 11.93 -2.53
CA ASN A 253 -3.14 10.67 -1.82
C ASN A 253 -4.41 10.15 -1.13
N PRO A 254 -5.14 9.19 -1.72
CA PRO A 254 -6.28 8.53 -1.08
C PRO A 254 -5.89 7.26 -0.29
N PHE A 255 -4.64 6.79 -0.38
CA PHE A 255 -4.21 5.57 0.30
C PHE A 255 -3.60 5.87 1.68
N PRO A 256 -3.87 5.02 2.70
CA PRO A 256 -3.22 5.17 4.01
C PRO A 256 -1.69 5.07 3.89
N LEU A 257 -0.98 5.94 4.60
CA LEU A 257 0.50 5.94 4.63
C LEU A 257 1.06 4.85 5.57
N VAL A 258 0.53 3.65 5.51
CA VAL A 258 0.87 2.54 6.41
C VAL A 258 1.54 1.36 5.70
N ASN A 259 1.71 1.47 4.38
CA ASN A 259 2.23 0.39 3.54
C ASN A 259 2.97 0.94 2.31
N MET A 260 3.47 0.04 1.46
CA MET A 260 4.20 0.38 0.24
C MET A 260 3.43 1.37 -0.65
N SER A 261 2.14 1.15 -0.89
CA SER A 261 1.34 1.99 -1.80
C SER A 261 1.23 3.43 -1.30
N GLY A 262 0.94 3.63 -0.02
CA GLY A 262 0.84 4.98 0.55
C GLY A 262 2.20 5.59 0.84
N PHE A 263 3.05 4.89 1.60
CA PHE A 263 4.31 5.47 2.06
C PHE A 263 5.29 5.70 0.90
N SER A 264 5.56 4.71 0.05
CA SER A 264 6.40 4.91 -1.13
C SER A 264 5.70 5.78 -2.18
N GLY A 265 4.42 5.46 -2.48
CA GLY A 265 3.67 6.11 -3.56
C GLY A 265 3.35 7.58 -3.33
N ALA A 266 3.19 8.01 -2.08
CA ALA A 266 2.92 9.39 -1.75
C ALA A 266 4.06 10.05 -0.97
N PHE A 267 4.41 9.54 0.24
CA PHE A 267 5.36 10.23 1.13
C PHE A 267 6.79 10.29 0.56
N VAL A 268 7.36 9.15 0.16
CA VAL A 268 8.74 9.14 -0.37
C VAL A 268 8.81 9.79 -1.76
N THR A 269 7.81 9.53 -2.61
CA THR A 269 7.70 10.18 -3.93
C THR A 269 7.63 11.71 -3.79
N TRP A 270 6.83 12.22 -2.84
CA TRP A 270 6.77 13.64 -2.53
C TRP A 270 8.12 14.22 -2.10
N LEU A 271 8.83 13.55 -1.19
CA LEU A 271 10.18 13.96 -0.76
C LEU A 271 11.18 13.99 -1.93
N MET A 272 11.09 13.06 -2.87
CA MET A 272 11.97 13.05 -4.03
C MET A 272 11.66 14.20 -5.01
N LEU A 273 10.39 14.54 -5.17
CA LEU A 273 9.93 15.55 -6.13
C LEU A 273 9.92 16.98 -5.57
N GLY A 274 9.83 17.14 -4.25
CA GLY A 274 9.71 18.45 -3.59
C GLY A 274 8.46 19.23 -4.01
N GLY A 275 7.37 18.52 -4.24
CA GLY A 275 6.07 19.07 -4.62
C GLY A 275 5.11 19.23 -3.45
N THR A 276 3.81 19.07 -3.72
CA THR A 276 2.74 19.13 -2.71
C THR A 276 2.02 17.80 -2.62
N VAL A 277 1.78 17.29 -1.41
CA VAL A 277 0.84 16.18 -1.20
C VAL A 277 -0.49 16.71 -0.68
N ILE A 278 -1.55 16.40 -1.38
CA ILE A 278 -2.93 16.66 -0.99
C ILE A 278 -3.48 15.38 -0.39
N GLN A 279 -3.87 15.44 0.87
CA GLN A 279 -4.39 14.28 1.60
C GLN A 279 -5.87 14.06 1.33
N HIS A 280 -6.28 12.80 1.31
CA HIS A 280 -7.67 12.39 1.20
C HIS A 280 -7.97 11.32 2.26
N HIS A 281 -8.97 11.58 3.11
CA HIS A 281 -9.44 10.64 4.15
C HIS A 281 -10.76 11.11 4.76
N PRO A 282 -11.67 10.20 5.17
CA PRO A 282 -11.81 8.84 4.62
C PRO A 282 -12.17 8.91 3.14
N PHE A 283 -12.11 7.80 2.41
CA PHE A 283 -12.47 7.85 1.00
C PHE A 283 -13.93 8.31 0.84
N SER A 284 -14.09 9.43 0.15
CA SER A 284 -15.38 10.04 -0.19
C SER A 284 -15.32 10.49 -1.64
N LEU A 285 -16.13 9.86 -2.50
CA LEU A 285 -16.12 10.18 -3.92
C LEU A 285 -16.39 11.67 -4.22
N PRO A 286 -17.39 12.33 -3.60
CA PRO A 286 -17.61 13.77 -3.83
C PRO A 286 -16.38 14.62 -3.48
N VAL A 287 -15.73 14.34 -2.33
CA VAL A 287 -14.52 15.06 -1.90
C VAL A 287 -13.34 14.77 -2.83
N PHE A 288 -13.17 13.51 -3.26
CA PHE A 288 -12.13 13.13 -4.20
C PHE A 288 -12.24 13.88 -5.53
N LEU A 289 -13.44 13.93 -6.08
CA LEU A 289 -13.72 14.66 -7.33
C LEU A 289 -13.56 16.17 -7.16
N GLN A 290 -13.96 16.73 -6.01
CA GLN A 290 -13.71 18.14 -5.68
C GLN A 290 -12.21 18.43 -5.68
N GLN A 291 -11.40 17.63 -5.00
CA GLN A 291 -9.94 17.79 -4.97
C GLN A 291 -9.30 17.66 -6.36
N LEU A 292 -9.76 16.74 -7.21
CA LEU A 292 -9.28 16.62 -8.59
C LEU A 292 -9.56 17.88 -9.41
N ARG A 293 -10.68 18.59 -9.17
CA ARG A 293 -11.04 19.82 -9.87
C ARG A 293 -10.29 21.03 -9.36
N GLU A 294 -10.09 21.13 -8.03
CA GLU A 294 -9.65 22.36 -7.37
C GLU A 294 -8.15 22.38 -7.09
N GLU A 295 -7.52 21.22 -6.81
CA GLU A 295 -6.15 21.15 -6.28
C GLU A 295 -5.07 21.04 -7.36
N ARG A 296 -5.40 21.15 -8.64
CA ARG A 296 -4.43 21.11 -9.76
C ARG A 296 -3.53 19.87 -9.70
N ILE A 297 -4.13 18.71 -9.57
CA ILE A 297 -3.45 17.43 -9.38
C ILE A 297 -2.69 17.01 -10.64
N ASP A 298 -1.43 16.60 -10.46
CA ASP A 298 -0.60 16.02 -11.52
C ASP A 298 -0.71 14.49 -11.55
N TYR A 299 -0.93 13.88 -10.37
CA TYR A 299 -0.99 12.43 -10.24
C TYR A 299 -1.81 11.99 -9.03
N THR A 300 -2.51 10.90 -9.20
CA THR A 300 -3.19 10.18 -8.11
C THR A 300 -3.16 8.68 -8.37
N VAL A 301 -3.53 7.92 -7.36
CA VAL A 301 -3.79 6.48 -7.46
C VAL A 301 -5.24 6.20 -7.08
N SER A 302 -5.85 5.21 -7.72
CA SER A 302 -7.23 4.86 -7.42
C SER A 302 -7.47 3.35 -7.60
N PRO A 303 -8.28 2.72 -6.75
CA PRO A 303 -8.68 1.32 -6.94
C PRO A 303 -9.41 1.13 -8.29
N PRO A 304 -9.28 -0.05 -8.93
CA PRO A 304 -9.94 -0.32 -10.20
C PRO A 304 -11.45 -0.10 -10.18
N ALA A 305 -12.11 -0.46 -9.08
CA ALA A 305 -13.57 -0.28 -8.93
C ALA A 305 -14.00 1.18 -9.02
N ILE A 306 -13.23 2.11 -8.48
CA ILE A 306 -13.51 3.54 -8.58
C ILE A 306 -13.30 4.02 -10.02
N LEU A 307 -12.22 3.60 -10.69
CA LEU A 307 -11.97 3.96 -12.08
C LEU A 307 -13.08 3.44 -13.00
N ASN A 308 -13.52 2.20 -12.80
CA ASN A 308 -14.63 1.62 -13.55
C ASN A 308 -15.91 2.47 -13.40
N MET A 309 -16.26 2.84 -12.17
CA MET A 309 -17.43 3.67 -11.86
C MET A 309 -17.30 5.07 -12.51
N LEU A 310 -16.15 5.70 -12.41
CA LEU A 310 -15.91 7.02 -13.00
C LEU A 310 -16.06 7.03 -14.50
N LEU A 311 -15.63 5.97 -15.20
CA LEU A 311 -15.74 5.88 -16.65
C LEU A 311 -17.16 5.60 -17.14
N GLN A 312 -18.03 5.03 -16.28
CA GLN A 312 -19.43 4.74 -16.60
C GLN A 312 -20.32 5.98 -16.51
N ASP A 313 -19.89 7.04 -15.83
CA ASP A 313 -20.64 8.29 -15.68
C ASP A 313 -19.76 9.50 -16.00
N ASP A 314 -19.79 9.92 -17.26
CA ASP A 314 -19.00 11.06 -17.75
C ASP A 314 -19.29 12.38 -17.00
N ALA A 315 -20.46 12.51 -16.35
CA ALA A 315 -20.79 13.71 -15.58
C ALA A 315 -19.90 13.85 -14.34
N LEU A 316 -19.45 12.75 -13.75
CA LEU A 316 -18.53 12.76 -12.62
C LEU A 316 -17.16 13.36 -12.96
N LEU A 317 -16.74 13.23 -14.20
CA LEU A 317 -15.42 13.66 -14.68
C LEU A 317 -15.40 15.11 -15.22
N GLN A 318 -16.56 15.78 -15.29
CA GLN A 318 -16.62 17.16 -15.74
C GLN A 318 -15.82 18.10 -14.84
N GLY A 319 -15.08 19.03 -15.47
CA GLY A 319 -14.27 20.05 -14.79
C GLY A 319 -12.90 19.59 -14.29
N ILE A 320 -12.53 18.31 -14.50
CA ILE A 320 -11.17 17.82 -14.18
C ILE A 320 -10.22 18.17 -15.33
N ASP A 321 -9.06 18.76 -15.02
CA ASP A 321 -8.03 19.08 -16.03
C ASP A 321 -7.15 17.86 -16.35
N PHE A 322 -7.60 17.05 -17.29
CA PHE A 322 -6.86 15.86 -17.74
C PHE A 322 -5.60 16.15 -18.56
N ARG A 323 -5.37 17.40 -19.00
CA ARG A 323 -4.08 17.76 -19.59
C ARG A 323 -2.99 17.76 -18.54
N ARG A 324 -3.36 18.05 -17.28
CA ARG A 324 -2.48 17.99 -16.13
C ARG A 324 -2.46 16.58 -15.53
N LEU A 325 -3.62 16.03 -15.18
CA LEU A 325 -3.79 14.66 -14.70
C LEU A 325 -3.77 13.67 -15.87
N SER A 326 -2.64 13.56 -16.55
CA SER A 326 -2.51 12.70 -17.73
C SER A 326 -2.26 11.23 -17.43
N ARG A 327 -1.93 10.91 -16.17
CA ARG A 327 -1.69 9.53 -15.71
C ARG A 327 -2.29 9.30 -14.33
N ILE A 328 -2.88 8.12 -14.15
CA ILE A 328 -3.45 7.66 -12.88
C ILE A 328 -2.92 6.26 -12.60
N GLY A 329 -2.40 6.05 -11.39
CA GLY A 329 -1.99 4.73 -10.94
C GLY A 329 -3.16 3.89 -10.48
N SER A 330 -3.10 2.57 -10.71
CA SER A 330 -4.06 1.60 -10.18
C SER A 330 -3.36 0.27 -9.90
N GLY A 331 -3.95 -0.58 -9.09
CA GLY A 331 -3.38 -1.88 -8.75
C GLY A 331 -4.14 -2.56 -7.62
N SER A 332 -3.51 -3.54 -6.99
CA SER A 332 -4.06 -4.37 -5.92
C SER A 332 -5.18 -5.33 -6.35
N ALA A 333 -5.66 -5.23 -7.60
CA ALA A 333 -6.59 -6.13 -8.24
C ALA A 333 -6.40 -6.06 -9.77
N PRO A 334 -6.83 -7.07 -10.54
CA PRO A 334 -6.78 -7.03 -12.01
C PRO A 334 -7.50 -5.82 -12.59
N LEU A 335 -6.92 -5.24 -13.64
CA LEU A 335 -7.49 -4.10 -14.34
C LEU A 335 -8.32 -4.56 -15.56
N ALA A 336 -9.46 -3.93 -15.76
CA ALA A 336 -10.28 -4.17 -16.94
C ALA A 336 -9.73 -3.43 -18.18
N GLU A 337 -9.54 -4.15 -19.29
CA GLU A 337 -9.07 -3.57 -20.55
C GLU A 337 -9.96 -2.40 -21.01
N TRP A 338 -11.27 -2.59 -20.97
CA TRP A 338 -12.23 -1.56 -21.41
C TRP A 338 -12.10 -0.24 -20.64
N MET A 339 -11.77 -0.34 -19.34
CA MET A 339 -11.57 0.84 -18.49
C MET A 339 -10.29 1.57 -18.88
N MET A 340 -9.18 0.86 -19.03
CA MET A 340 -7.90 1.47 -19.41
C MET A 340 -7.97 2.10 -20.82
N ARG A 341 -8.61 1.42 -21.76
CA ARG A 341 -8.85 1.92 -23.11
C ARG A 341 -9.78 3.13 -23.11
N GLY A 342 -10.87 3.07 -22.34
CA GLY A 342 -11.83 4.17 -22.24
C GLY A 342 -11.23 5.46 -21.69
N PHE A 343 -10.39 5.40 -20.64
CA PHE A 343 -9.67 6.56 -20.15
C PHE A 343 -8.69 7.13 -21.19
N ALA A 344 -7.96 6.25 -21.87
CA ALA A 344 -7.02 6.68 -22.91
C ALA A 344 -7.73 7.35 -24.10
N GLU A 345 -8.81 6.77 -24.62
CA GLU A 345 -9.52 7.25 -25.81
C GLU A 345 -10.39 8.48 -25.52
N LYS A 346 -11.14 8.49 -24.40
CA LYS A 346 -12.06 9.60 -24.08
C LYS A 346 -11.36 10.83 -23.48
N TYR A 347 -10.36 10.61 -22.63
CA TYR A 347 -9.77 11.67 -21.80
C TYR A 347 -8.28 11.86 -22.04
N GLY A 348 -7.61 11.02 -22.82
CA GLY A 348 -6.16 11.04 -23.02
C GLY A 348 -5.37 10.62 -21.77
N VAL A 349 -6.05 10.00 -20.78
CA VAL A 349 -5.44 9.59 -19.51
C VAL A 349 -4.93 8.16 -19.61
N GLN A 350 -3.66 7.96 -19.27
CA GLN A 350 -3.05 6.63 -19.23
C GLN A 350 -3.16 6.03 -17.82
N ILE A 351 -3.76 4.86 -17.72
CA ILE A 351 -3.79 4.13 -16.46
C ILE A 351 -2.53 3.28 -16.37
N ILE A 352 -1.80 3.42 -15.25
CA ILE A 352 -0.61 2.63 -14.93
C ILE A 352 -1.04 1.47 -14.05
N ASN A 353 -0.70 0.25 -14.42
CA ASN A 353 -0.97 -0.94 -13.64
C ASN A 353 0.22 -1.26 -12.73
N TYR A 354 0.00 -1.25 -11.41
CA TYR A 354 1.01 -1.56 -10.41
C TYR A 354 0.77 -2.90 -9.74
N PHE A 355 1.82 -3.67 -9.63
CA PHE A 355 1.92 -4.84 -8.75
C PHE A 355 2.99 -4.57 -7.70
N GLY A 356 2.72 -4.90 -6.43
CA GLY A 356 3.71 -4.70 -5.37
C GLY A 356 3.31 -5.28 -4.03
N SER A 357 4.31 -5.39 -3.15
CA SER A 357 4.15 -5.82 -1.76
C SER A 357 5.02 -4.99 -0.82
N ASN A 358 4.72 -5.03 0.49
CA ASN A 358 5.54 -4.38 1.51
C ASN A 358 6.97 -4.94 1.53
N GLU A 359 7.13 -6.18 1.16
CA GLU A 359 8.41 -6.89 1.07
C GLU A 359 9.28 -6.40 -0.10
N GLY A 360 8.73 -5.60 -1.02
CA GLY A 360 9.48 -4.89 -2.04
C GLY A 360 9.48 -5.52 -3.42
N ALA A 361 8.63 -6.52 -3.66
CA ALA A 361 8.28 -6.88 -5.03
C ALA A 361 7.53 -5.70 -5.65
N ALA A 362 7.95 -5.25 -6.83
CA ALA A 362 7.33 -4.13 -7.53
C ALA A 362 7.47 -4.26 -9.05
N LEU A 363 6.34 -4.11 -9.75
CA LEU A 363 6.28 -4.00 -11.21
C LEU A 363 5.33 -2.84 -11.57
N ALA A 364 5.63 -2.16 -12.67
CA ALA A 364 4.79 -1.10 -13.22
C ALA A 364 4.61 -1.32 -14.72
N SER A 365 3.36 -1.33 -15.18
CA SER A 365 3.02 -1.33 -16.60
C SER A 365 2.50 0.05 -16.98
N SER A 366 3.33 0.84 -17.61
CA SER A 366 3.02 2.20 -18.07
C SER A 366 2.97 2.27 -19.59
N ASP A 367 2.40 3.35 -20.11
CA ASP A 367 2.40 3.65 -21.54
C ASP A 367 3.80 3.94 -22.10
N VAL A 368 4.78 4.24 -21.25
CA VAL A 368 6.18 4.46 -21.62
C VAL A 368 6.80 3.18 -22.20
N ASP A 369 6.60 2.03 -21.54
CA ASP A 369 7.14 0.74 -21.96
C ASP A 369 6.12 -0.11 -22.72
N MET A 370 4.83 0.10 -22.48
CA MET A 370 3.73 -0.72 -23.01
C MET A 370 2.59 0.19 -23.52
N PRO A 371 2.69 0.75 -24.74
CA PRO A 371 1.74 1.75 -25.25
C PRO A 371 0.30 1.27 -25.35
N ASP A 372 0.06 -0.01 -25.67
CA ASP A 372 -1.28 -0.58 -25.80
C ASP A 372 -1.96 -0.80 -24.46
N PRO A 373 -3.14 -0.19 -24.18
CA PRO A 373 -3.87 -0.36 -22.93
C PRO A 373 -4.29 -1.80 -22.63
N ALA A 374 -4.63 -2.60 -23.64
CA ALA A 374 -5.01 -4.00 -23.46
C ALA A 374 -3.83 -4.83 -22.93
N THR A 375 -2.65 -4.62 -23.49
CA THR A 375 -1.41 -5.26 -23.04
C THR A 375 -1.10 -4.88 -21.60
N ARG A 376 -1.21 -3.59 -21.22
CA ARG A 376 -0.97 -3.11 -19.86
C ARG A 376 -1.95 -3.65 -18.82
N ALA A 377 -3.20 -3.91 -19.21
CA ALA A 377 -4.22 -4.38 -18.29
C ALA A 377 -3.85 -5.74 -17.67
N SER A 378 -3.27 -6.62 -18.47
CA SER A 378 -3.02 -8.02 -18.08
C SER A 378 -1.54 -8.38 -17.91
N ASN A 379 -0.61 -7.53 -18.37
CA ASN A 379 0.81 -7.87 -18.39
C ASN A 379 1.66 -6.83 -17.67
N PHE A 380 2.82 -7.30 -17.20
CA PHE A 380 3.88 -6.48 -16.61
C PHE A 380 5.20 -6.70 -17.35
N PRO A 381 6.10 -5.70 -17.38
CA PRO A 381 7.44 -5.86 -17.92
C PRO A 381 8.19 -6.99 -17.21
N ARG A 382 8.82 -7.88 -17.97
CA ARG A 382 9.68 -8.93 -17.42
C ARG A 382 11.05 -8.35 -17.10
N ILE A 383 11.13 -7.63 -15.97
CA ILE A 383 12.32 -6.91 -15.53
C ILE A 383 13.38 -7.85 -14.94
N GLY A 384 14.66 -7.45 -15.03
CA GLY A 384 15.77 -8.14 -14.41
C GLY A 384 16.09 -9.51 -15.01
N VAL A 385 15.66 -9.74 -16.25
CA VAL A 385 15.94 -10.96 -17.01
C VAL A 385 16.89 -10.66 -18.15
N PRO A 386 17.95 -11.46 -18.36
CA PRO A 386 18.90 -11.25 -19.46
C PRO A 386 18.21 -11.13 -20.83
N GLY A 387 18.63 -10.17 -21.63
CA GLY A 387 18.08 -9.92 -22.96
C GLY A 387 16.79 -9.09 -23.00
N GLN A 388 16.22 -8.72 -21.85
CA GLN A 388 15.08 -7.79 -21.74
C GLN A 388 15.56 -6.42 -21.26
N SER A 389 15.11 -5.35 -21.91
CA SER A 389 15.45 -3.97 -21.56
C SER A 389 14.19 -3.13 -21.44
N TRP A 390 14.10 -2.34 -20.38
CA TRP A 390 12.93 -1.53 -20.01
C TRP A 390 13.36 -0.12 -19.63
N GLY A 391 12.47 0.84 -19.77
CA GLY A 391 12.76 2.25 -19.53
C GLY A 391 12.98 2.62 -18.06
N SER A 392 12.53 1.81 -17.11
CA SER A 392 12.72 2.11 -15.68
C SER A 392 14.19 2.02 -15.27
N SER A 393 14.70 3.07 -14.61
CA SER A 393 16.07 3.16 -14.10
C SER A 393 16.39 2.09 -13.05
N THR A 394 15.36 1.58 -12.34
CA THR A 394 15.51 0.52 -11.34
C THR A 394 15.42 -0.90 -11.93
N ALA A 395 14.98 -1.04 -13.17
CA ALA A 395 14.86 -2.36 -13.80
C ALA A 395 16.22 -3.12 -13.88
N HIS A 396 17.33 -2.41 -14.00
CA HIS A 396 18.66 -3.01 -14.08
C HIS A 396 19.23 -3.50 -12.74
N CYS A 397 18.71 -3.04 -11.61
CA CYS A 397 19.17 -3.47 -10.29
C CYS A 397 18.31 -4.58 -9.67
N ILE A 398 17.17 -4.90 -10.28
CA ILE A 398 16.29 -5.98 -9.86
C ILE A 398 16.61 -7.23 -10.69
N ARG A 399 16.45 -8.37 -10.09
CA ARG A 399 16.41 -9.68 -10.75
C ARG A 399 15.09 -10.33 -10.44
N SER A 400 14.47 -10.92 -11.46
CA SER A 400 13.24 -11.69 -11.31
C SER A 400 13.39 -13.05 -11.99
N ARG A 401 12.68 -14.05 -11.48
CA ARG A 401 12.54 -15.37 -12.09
C ARG A 401 11.19 -15.96 -11.79
N LEU A 402 10.73 -16.84 -12.66
CA LEU A 402 9.52 -17.62 -12.48
C LEU A 402 9.91 -19.05 -12.13
N VAL A 403 9.34 -19.59 -11.06
CA VAL A 403 9.72 -20.92 -10.53
C VAL A 403 8.49 -21.81 -10.45
N ASP A 404 8.61 -23.00 -11.01
CA ASP A 404 7.61 -24.06 -10.88
C ASP A 404 7.53 -24.52 -9.41
N LEU A 405 6.32 -24.57 -8.86
CA LEU A 405 6.12 -24.89 -7.45
C LEU A 405 6.31 -26.38 -7.11
N ASP A 406 6.13 -27.25 -8.10
CA ASP A 406 6.22 -28.71 -7.90
C ASP A 406 7.67 -29.19 -8.07
N THR A 407 8.36 -28.70 -9.10
CA THR A 407 9.74 -29.13 -9.41
C THR A 407 10.81 -28.25 -8.79
N GLY A 408 10.50 -26.98 -8.49
CA GLY A 408 11.46 -25.97 -8.03
C GLY A 408 12.36 -25.42 -9.15
N GLU A 409 12.15 -25.83 -10.40
CA GLU A 409 12.93 -25.40 -11.55
C GLU A 409 12.47 -24.01 -12.08
N GLU A 410 13.38 -23.30 -12.74
CA GLU A 410 13.07 -22.03 -13.36
C GLU A 410 12.29 -22.24 -14.67
N ILE A 411 11.14 -21.58 -14.78
CA ILE A 411 10.32 -21.57 -15.99
C ILE A 411 10.85 -20.50 -16.95
N THR A 412 11.19 -20.91 -18.16
CA THR A 412 11.69 -20.04 -19.24
C THR A 412 10.77 -19.99 -20.46
N GLN A 413 9.75 -20.84 -20.51
CA GLN A 413 8.79 -20.97 -21.61
C GLN A 413 7.48 -20.21 -21.30
N ALA A 414 6.77 -19.81 -22.35
CA ALA A 414 5.47 -19.17 -22.22
C ALA A 414 4.36 -20.17 -21.81
N GLY A 415 3.32 -19.66 -21.14
CA GLY A 415 2.07 -20.39 -20.87
C GLY A 415 2.12 -21.37 -19.71
N GLN A 416 3.23 -21.44 -18.96
CA GLN A 416 3.35 -22.25 -17.76
C GLN A 416 3.30 -21.33 -16.52
N PRO A 417 2.31 -21.47 -15.63
CA PRO A 417 2.25 -20.72 -14.38
C PRO A 417 3.36 -21.14 -13.40
N GLY A 418 3.93 -20.16 -12.72
CA GLY A 418 4.90 -20.38 -11.65
C GLY A 418 4.94 -19.21 -10.67
N GLU A 419 5.62 -19.41 -9.54
CA GLU A 419 5.80 -18.36 -8.54
C GLU A 419 6.81 -17.32 -9.03
N LEU A 420 6.39 -16.05 -9.10
CA LEU A 420 7.31 -14.96 -9.39
C LEU A 420 8.16 -14.66 -8.16
N ARG A 421 9.48 -14.62 -8.33
CA ARG A 421 10.45 -14.33 -7.28
C ARG A 421 11.32 -13.16 -7.65
N PHE A 422 11.70 -12.39 -6.64
CA PHE A 422 12.50 -11.17 -6.80
C PHE A 422 13.76 -11.18 -5.95
N ALA A 423 14.84 -10.59 -6.48
CA ALA A 423 16.03 -10.25 -5.73
C ALA A 423 16.53 -8.86 -6.16
N GLY A 424 17.10 -8.10 -5.24
CA GLY A 424 17.63 -6.77 -5.51
C GLY A 424 17.36 -5.76 -4.38
N PRO A 425 17.74 -4.50 -4.60
CA PRO A 425 17.75 -3.48 -3.54
C PRO A 425 16.36 -3.02 -3.09
N THR A 426 15.29 -3.31 -3.84
CA THR A 426 13.92 -3.03 -3.43
C THR A 426 13.36 -4.04 -2.45
N VAL A 427 13.94 -5.26 -2.41
CA VAL A 427 13.46 -6.37 -1.59
C VAL A 427 13.98 -6.24 -0.17
N PHE A 428 13.12 -6.36 0.82
CA PHE A 428 13.44 -6.31 2.24
C PHE A 428 14.48 -7.38 2.65
N SER A 429 15.05 -7.22 3.85
CA SER A 429 16.06 -8.17 4.32
C SER A 429 15.48 -9.30 5.15
N ALA A 430 14.50 -9.00 5.99
CA ALA A 430 13.88 -9.96 6.90
C ALA A 430 12.60 -9.39 7.51
N TYR A 431 11.71 -10.25 8.01
CA TYR A 431 10.61 -9.83 8.88
C TYR A 431 11.14 -9.49 10.28
N TYR A 432 10.56 -8.47 10.88
CA TYR A 432 10.96 -7.98 12.21
C TYR A 432 10.65 -9.03 13.29
N ASN A 433 11.67 -9.37 14.08
CA ASN A 433 11.60 -10.38 15.15
C ASN A 433 11.01 -11.75 14.73
N ALA A 434 11.14 -12.13 13.46
CA ALA A 434 10.57 -13.37 12.94
C ALA A 434 11.58 -14.16 12.06
N PRO A 435 12.64 -14.73 12.67
CA PRO A 435 13.75 -15.34 11.93
C PRO A 435 13.35 -16.57 11.10
N GLU A 436 12.42 -17.40 11.58
CA GLU A 436 11.96 -18.58 10.85
C GLU A 436 11.14 -18.20 9.62
N MET A 437 10.20 -17.26 9.79
CA MET A 437 9.44 -16.72 8.66
C MET A 437 10.34 -16.00 7.65
N SER A 438 11.39 -15.34 8.12
CA SER A 438 12.36 -14.68 7.26
C SER A 438 13.13 -15.70 6.41
N ARG A 439 13.58 -16.81 6.99
CA ARG A 439 14.25 -17.89 6.24
C ARG A 439 13.35 -18.49 5.18
N SER A 440 12.09 -18.77 5.50
CA SER A 440 11.14 -19.37 4.55
C SER A 440 10.69 -18.39 3.44
N ALA A 441 10.85 -17.08 3.67
CA ALA A 441 10.48 -16.07 2.68
C ALA A 441 11.43 -15.99 1.48
N PHE A 442 12.64 -16.54 1.61
CA PHE A 442 13.63 -16.56 0.55
C PHE A 442 13.95 -17.99 0.12
N ASP A 443 14.36 -18.14 -1.13
CA ASP A 443 14.92 -19.39 -1.61
C ASP A 443 16.45 -19.44 -1.39
N ASP A 444 17.04 -20.59 -1.72
CA ASP A 444 18.47 -20.86 -1.52
C ASP A 444 19.40 -19.95 -2.34
N GLN A 445 18.85 -19.25 -3.36
CA GLN A 445 19.59 -18.28 -4.16
C GLN A 445 19.32 -16.82 -3.72
N GLY A 446 18.58 -16.63 -2.63
CA GLY A 446 18.27 -15.32 -2.04
C GLY A 446 17.16 -14.55 -2.76
N TYR A 447 16.32 -15.20 -3.56
CA TYR A 447 15.14 -14.57 -4.13
C TYR A 447 13.96 -14.65 -3.17
N TYR A 448 13.29 -13.54 -2.99
CA TYR A 448 12.04 -13.45 -2.22
C TYR A 448 10.91 -14.18 -2.94
N ARG A 449 10.24 -15.08 -2.22
CA ARG A 449 9.06 -15.83 -2.65
C ARG A 449 7.82 -14.95 -2.47
N THR A 450 7.22 -14.50 -3.57
CA THR A 450 6.07 -13.58 -3.50
C THR A 450 4.78 -14.28 -3.09
N GLY A 451 4.65 -15.55 -3.37
CA GLY A 451 3.39 -16.30 -3.31
C GLY A 451 2.40 -15.91 -4.40
N ASP A 452 2.82 -15.08 -5.35
CA ASP A 452 2.02 -14.66 -6.49
C ASP A 452 2.46 -15.43 -7.75
N LEU A 453 1.47 -15.94 -8.50
CA LEU A 453 1.69 -16.73 -9.71
C LEU A 453 1.60 -15.86 -10.95
N PHE A 454 2.56 -16.08 -11.81
CA PHE A 454 2.63 -15.43 -13.12
C PHE A 454 2.93 -16.49 -14.19
N GLU A 455 2.74 -16.12 -15.44
CA GLU A 455 3.25 -16.86 -16.59
C GLU A 455 4.03 -15.90 -17.49
N ILE A 456 4.95 -16.47 -18.28
CA ILE A 456 5.67 -15.70 -19.30
C ILE A 456 4.75 -15.53 -20.51
N ALA A 457 4.69 -14.31 -21.04
CA ALA A 457 3.82 -13.93 -22.15
C ALA A 457 4.55 -13.03 -23.16
N GLY A 458 3.89 -12.79 -24.29
CA GLY A 458 4.41 -12.00 -25.40
C GLY A 458 5.24 -12.83 -26.38
N ASP A 459 5.27 -12.39 -27.62
CA ASP A 459 5.95 -13.05 -28.75
C ASP A 459 7.48 -13.11 -28.62
N ARG A 460 8.07 -12.23 -27.79
CA ARG A 460 9.48 -12.20 -27.41
C ARG A 460 9.72 -12.63 -25.97
N LEU A 461 8.74 -13.25 -25.30
CA LEU A 461 8.78 -13.66 -23.91
C LEU A 461 9.10 -12.48 -22.96
N GLN A 462 8.63 -11.27 -23.31
CA GLN A 462 9.03 -10.03 -22.66
C GLN A 462 8.12 -9.62 -21.50
N TYR A 463 7.00 -10.32 -21.28
CA TYR A 463 6.03 -9.96 -20.26
C TYR A 463 5.87 -11.05 -19.20
N TYR A 464 5.48 -10.63 -18.02
CA TYR A 464 4.83 -11.44 -17.01
C TYR A 464 3.33 -11.16 -17.03
N ARG A 465 2.50 -12.19 -17.16
CA ARG A 465 1.05 -12.11 -17.01
C ARG A 465 0.66 -12.67 -15.64
N TYR A 466 -0.05 -11.87 -14.85
CA TYR A 466 -0.52 -12.29 -13.55
C TYR A 466 -1.58 -13.38 -13.68
N VAL A 467 -1.44 -14.45 -12.90
CA VAL A 467 -2.36 -15.61 -12.91
C VAL A 467 -3.19 -15.65 -11.64
N GLY A 468 -2.61 -15.30 -10.49
CA GLY A 468 -3.29 -15.35 -9.20
C GLY A 468 -2.34 -15.56 -8.04
N ARG A 469 -2.87 -15.89 -6.87
CA ARG A 469 -2.06 -16.29 -5.73
C ARG A 469 -2.00 -17.79 -5.59
N SER A 470 -0.83 -18.34 -5.22
CA SER A 470 -0.64 -19.77 -5.04
C SER A 470 -1.66 -20.39 -4.05
N LYS A 471 -1.99 -19.66 -2.98
CA LYS A 471 -2.95 -20.05 -1.95
C LYS A 471 -4.43 -19.79 -2.29
N ASP A 472 -4.71 -19.03 -3.35
CA ASP A 472 -6.07 -18.72 -3.81
C ASP A 472 -6.45 -19.51 -5.07
N LEU A 473 -5.54 -20.39 -5.54
CA LEU A 473 -5.88 -21.38 -6.57
C LEU A 473 -6.94 -22.35 -6.06
N VAL A 474 -7.89 -22.64 -6.90
CA VAL A 474 -8.86 -23.73 -6.67
C VAL A 474 -8.34 -24.98 -7.36
N ILE A 475 -8.04 -26.02 -6.59
CA ILE A 475 -7.49 -27.29 -7.12
C ILE A 475 -8.64 -28.26 -7.40
N ARG A 476 -9.12 -28.25 -8.64
CA ARG A 476 -10.26 -29.05 -9.07
C ARG A 476 -9.84 -30.21 -9.97
N GLY A 477 -9.91 -31.42 -9.45
CA GLY A 477 -9.55 -32.64 -10.21
C GLY A 477 -8.10 -32.62 -10.72
N GLY A 478 -7.17 -32.02 -9.96
CA GLY A 478 -5.77 -31.85 -10.37
C GLY A 478 -5.51 -30.64 -11.28
N MET A 479 -6.56 -29.88 -11.64
CA MET A 479 -6.41 -28.66 -12.43
C MET A 479 -6.34 -27.45 -11.50
N ASN A 480 -5.30 -26.62 -11.66
CA ASN A 480 -5.14 -25.36 -10.95
C ASN A 480 -5.95 -24.27 -11.65
N ILE A 481 -6.97 -23.74 -10.97
CA ILE A 481 -7.85 -22.70 -11.50
C ILE A 481 -7.59 -21.42 -10.73
N SER A 482 -7.25 -20.36 -11.46
CA SER A 482 -7.11 -19.02 -10.87
C SER A 482 -8.49 -18.48 -10.49
N SER A 483 -8.68 -18.20 -9.21
CA SER A 483 -9.89 -17.53 -8.75
C SER A 483 -9.99 -16.11 -9.30
N GLU A 484 -8.87 -15.40 -9.42
CA GLU A 484 -8.81 -14.05 -9.94
C GLU A 484 -9.15 -13.98 -11.45
N GLU A 485 -8.80 -15.00 -12.22
CA GLU A 485 -9.21 -15.09 -13.63
C GLU A 485 -10.74 -15.08 -13.74
N ILE A 486 -11.40 -15.93 -12.96
CA ILE A 486 -12.87 -16.04 -12.99
C ILE A 486 -13.54 -14.78 -12.42
N GLU A 487 -12.98 -14.19 -11.38
CA GLU A 487 -13.43 -12.90 -10.82
C GLU A 487 -13.36 -11.79 -11.87
N GLY A 488 -12.24 -11.67 -12.56
CA GLY A 488 -12.04 -10.68 -13.62
C GLY A 488 -13.09 -10.79 -14.72
N LEU A 489 -13.40 -12.02 -15.16
CA LEU A 489 -14.42 -12.29 -16.16
C LEU A 489 -15.82 -11.95 -15.64
N LEU A 490 -16.16 -12.33 -14.41
CA LEU A 490 -17.48 -12.10 -13.81
C LEU A 490 -17.76 -10.64 -13.45
N THR A 491 -16.74 -9.79 -13.34
CA THR A 491 -16.92 -8.35 -13.08
C THR A 491 -17.77 -7.67 -14.17
N GLY A 492 -17.79 -8.19 -15.41
CA GLY A 492 -18.63 -7.71 -16.50
C GLY A 492 -20.02 -8.35 -16.59
N CYS A 493 -20.33 -9.28 -15.70
CA CYS A 493 -21.61 -10.00 -15.75
C CYS A 493 -22.78 -9.10 -15.28
N PRO A 494 -23.89 -9.02 -16.02
CA PRO A 494 -25.06 -8.23 -15.63
C PRO A 494 -25.56 -8.58 -14.22
N GLY A 495 -25.86 -7.57 -13.42
CA GLY A 495 -26.35 -7.74 -12.04
C GLY A 495 -25.26 -7.94 -10.98
N VAL A 496 -24.01 -8.15 -11.33
CA VAL A 496 -22.88 -8.30 -10.42
C VAL A 496 -22.31 -6.93 -10.07
N ARG A 497 -22.33 -6.58 -8.76
CA ARG A 497 -21.65 -5.40 -8.24
C ARG A 497 -20.22 -5.71 -7.84
N GLU A 498 -20.04 -6.79 -7.07
CA GLU A 498 -18.74 -7.29 -6.63
C GLU A 498 -18.74 -8.83 -6.68
N VAL A 499 -17.59 -9.39 -6.96
CA VAL A 499 -17.39 -10.85 -7.01
C VAL A 499 -16.07 -11.25 -6.38
N ALA A 500 -16.09 -12.38 -5.69
CA ALA A 500 -14.90 -13.13 -5.29
C ALA A 500 -15.16 -14.62 -5.54
N VAL A 501 -14.11 -15.36 -5.91
CA VAL A 501 -14.19 -16.80 -6.14
C VAL A 501 -13.30 -17.52 -5.14
N VAL A 502 -13.84 -18.59 -4.53
CA VAL A 502 -13.13 -19.40 -3.55
C VAL A 502 -13.34 -20.89 -3.83
N GLY A 503 -12.38 -21.72 -3.38
CA GLY A 503 -12.52 -23.16 -3.38
C GLY A 503 -13.42 -23.64 -2.24
N VAL A 504 -14.30 -24.59 -2.53
CA VAL A 504 -15.12 -25.33 -1.57
C VAL A 504 -14.69 -26.79 -1.62
N PRO A 505 -14.35 -27.43 -0.48
CA PRO A 505 -13.91 -28.81 -0.46
C PRO A 505 -14.92 -29.76 -1.12
N ASP A 506 -14.42 -30.68 -1.96
CA ASP A 506 -15.21 -31.71 -2.62
C ASP A 506 -14.47 -33.07 -2.49
N PRO A 507 -15.16 -34.14 -2.05
CA PRO A 507 -14.51 -35.44 -1.76
C PRO A 507 -13.97 -36.14 -3.00
N VAL A 508 -14.41 -35.78 -4.21
CA VAL A 508 -14.00 -36.42 -5.47
C VAL A 508 -12.99 -35.56 -6.23
N LEU A 509 -13.22 -34.25 -6.30
CA LEU A 509 -12.43 -33.33 -7.11
C LEU A 509 -11.40 -32.54 -6.30
N GLY A 510 -11.32 -32.73 -4.99
CA GLY A 510 -10.52 -31.92 -4.09
C GLY A 510 -11.25 -30.60 -3.75
N GLU A 511 -11.44 -29.77 -4.75
CA GLU A 511 -12.23 -28.54 -4.60
C GLU A 511 -13.17 -28.29 -5.77
N LYS A 512 -14.21 -27.49 -5.52
CA LYS A 512 -15.13 -26.91 -6.50
C LYS A 512 -15.17 -25.39 -6.35
N LEU A 513 -15.48 -24.69 -7.44
CA LEU A 513 -15.53 -23.23 -7.43
C LEU A 513 -16.84 -22.72 -6.84
N CYS A 514 -16.75 -21.76 -5.92
CA CYS A 514 -17.88 -20.99 -5.41
C CYS A 514 -17.71 -19.52 -5.81
N ALA A 515 -18.67 -18.98 -6.55
CA ALA A 515 -18.78 -17.55 -6.80
C ALA A 515 -19.48 -16.87 -5.61
N CYS A 516 -18.79 -15.97 -4.92
CA CYS A 516 -19.33 -15.14 -3.85
C CYS A 516 -19.72 -13.79 -4.44
N ILE A 517 -21.01 -13.48 -4.52
CA ILE A 517 -21.53 -12.32 -5.26
C ILE A 517 -22.21 -11.34 -4.32
N ALA A 518 -21.84 -10.05 -4.42
CA ALA A 518 -22.65 -8.95 -3.96
C ALA A 518 -23.38 -8.36 -5.17
N PRO A 519 -24.70 -8.55 -5.29
CA PRO A 519 -25.46 -8.10 -6.46
C PRO A 519 -25.64 -6.57 -6.46
N LEU A 520 -25.99 -6.01 -7.61
CA LEU A 520 -26.50 -4.65 -7.72
C LEU A 520 -27.83 -4.52 -6.95
N GLU A 521 -28.10 -3.32 -6.43
CA GLU A 521 -29.30 -3.05 -5.64
C GLU A 521 -30.58 -3.40 -6.42
N GLY A 522 -31.47 -4.18 -5.79
CA GLY A 522 -32.72 -4.64 -6.39
C GLY A 522 -32.56 -5.75 -7.43
N GLN A 523 -31.36 -6.27 -7.66
CA GLN A 523 -31.12 -7.37 -8.60
C GLN A 523 -30.82 -8.68 -7.87
N THR A 524 -31.14 -9.78 -8.53
CA THR A 524 -30.81 -11.14 -8.07
C THR A 524 -30.04 -11.84 -9.20
N VAL A 525 -28.87 -12.35 -8.88
CA VAL A 525 -28.05 -13.11 -9.82
C VAL A 525 -28.13 -14.59 -9.44
N GLN A 526 -28.38 -15.46 -10.39
CA GLN A 526 -28.42 -16.90 -10.17
C GLN A 526 -27.14 -17.57 -10.66
N LEU A 527 -26.81 -18.75 -10.13
CA LEU A 527 -25.64 -19.51 -10.59
C LEU A 527 -25.70 -19.78 -12.10
N HIS A 528 -26.88 -20.04 -12.62
CA HIS A 528 -27.09 -20.24 -14.05
C HIS A 528 -26.68 -19.02 -14.87
N ASP A 529 -27.01 -17.81 -14.42
CA ASP A 529 -26.68 -16.56 -15.14
C ASP A 529 -25.17 -16.39 -15.26
N LEU A 530 -24.43 -16.65 -14.15
CA LEU A 530 -22.99 -16.58 -14.12
C LEU A 530 -22.35 -17.61 -15.06
N THR A 531 -22.83 -18.87 -14.99
CA THR A 531 -22.27 -19.95 -15.80
C THR A 531 -22.57 -19.78 -17.29
N GLU A 532 -23.76 -19.30 -17.64
CA GLU A 532 -24.11 -18.99 -19.03
C GLU A 532 -23.29 -17.80 -19.57
N TYR A 533 -23.12 -16.75 -18.79
CA TYR A 533 -22.27 -15.61 -19.13
C TYR A 533 -20.82 -16.07 -19.39
N LEU A 534 -20.24 -16.85 -18.46
CA LEU A 534 -18.88 -17.38 -18.62
C LEU A 534 -18.74 -18.32 -19.83
N ARG A 535 -19.77 -19.12 -20.10
CA ARG A 535 -19.76 -20.07 -21.23
C ARG A 535 -19.96 -19.41 -22.58
N LYS A 536 -20.94 -18.52 -22.70
CA LYS A 536 -21.37 -17.96 -23.99
C LYS A 536 -20.59 -16.69 -24.36
N GLU A 537 -20.47 -15.77 -23.41
CA GLU A 537 -19.81 -14.47 -23.68
C GLU A 537 -18.29 -14.58 -23.51
N GLN A 538 -17.84 -15.23 -22.43
CA GLN A 538 -16.42 -15.35 -22.14
C GLN A 538 -15.76 -16.61 -22.70
N ARG A 539 -16.56 -17.60 -23.14
CA ARG A 539 -16.12 -18.83 -23.83
C ARG A 539 -15.04 -19.62 -23.10
N ILE A 540 -15.10 -19.63 -21.76
CA ILE A 540 -14.13 -20.35 -20.94
C ILE A 540 -14.40 -21.86 -20.92
N ALA A 541 -13.38 -22.62 -20.52
CA ALA A 541 -13.47 -24.09 -20.39
C ALA A 541 -14.46 -24.48 -19.29
N ALA A 542 -15.22 -25.56 -19.52
CA ALA A 542 -16.30 -26.00 -18.62
C ALA A 542 -15.83 -26.32 -17.21
N PHE A 543 -14.59 -26.79 -17.02
CA PHE A 543 -14.06 -27.12 -15.70
C PHE A 543 -13.77 -25.89 -14.83
N LYS A 544 -13.74 -24.69 -15.42
CA LYS A 544 -13.56 -23.40 -14.74
C LYS A 544 -14.87 -22.75 -14.31
N LEU A 545 -16.00 -23.33 -14.61
CA LEU A 545 -17.32 -22.77 -14.25
C LEU A 545 -17.59 -22.97 -12.77
N PRO A 546 -18.13 -21.95 -12.06
CA PRO A 546 -18.57 -22.11 -10.67
C PRO A 546 -19.68 -23.16 -10.54
N GLU A 547 -19.59 -23.98 -9.51
CA GLU A 547 -20.62 -24.97 -9.14
C GLU A 547 -21.47 -24.51 -7.94
N TYR A 548 -20.97 -23.53 -7.18
CA TYR A 548 -21.67 -22.97 -6.05
C TYR A 548 -21.80 -21.45 -6.18
N LEU A 549 -22.84 -20.91 -5.56
CA LEU A 549 -23.10 -19.48 -5.48
C LEU A 549 -23.40 -19.10 -4.02
N LEU A 550 -22.65 -18.13 -3.51
CA LEU A 550 -22.86 -17.52 -2.20
C LEU A 550 -23.23 -16.05 -2.40
N HIS A 551 -24.44 -15.66 -1.97
CA HIS A 551 -24.81 -14.25 -1.93
C HIS A 551 -24.33 -13.60 -0.63
N VAL A 552 -23.68 -12.46 -0.75
CA VAL A 552 -23.26 -11.63 0.38
C VAL A 552 -23.73 -10.18 0.17
N PRO A 553 -24.11 -9.46 1.25
CA PRO A 553 -24.51 -8.06 1.12
C PRO A 553 -23.35 -7.17 0.66
N ALA A 554 -22.13 -7.51 1.05
CA ALA A 554 -20.86 -6.91 0.62
C ALA A 554 -19.74 -7.92 0.82
N LEU A 555 -18.66 -7.83 0.02
CA LEU A 555 -17.48 -8.66 0.22
C LEU A 555 -16.72 -8.20 1.47
N PRO A 556 -16.34 -9.11 2.38
CA PRO A 556 -15.56 -8.77 3.56
C PRO A 556 -14.18 -8.24 3.16
N ARG A 557 -13.77 -7.14 3.78
CA ARG A 557 -12.50 -6.47 3.47
C ARG A 557 -11.70 -6.16 4.72
N ASN A 558 -10.40 -6.20 4.60
CA ASN A 558 -9.51 -5.71 5.64
C ASN A 558 -9.46 -4.15 5.62
N PRO A 559 -8.83 -3.51 6.64
CA PRO A 559 -8.74 -2.06 6.76
C PRO A 559 -8.06 -1.34 5.58
N VAL A 560 -7.28 -2.05 4.78
CA VAL A 560 -6.65 -1.50 3.57
C VAL A 560 -7.43 -1.84 2.28
N GLY A 561 -8.68 -2.33 2.42
CA GLY A 561 -9.61 -2.57 1.33
C GLY A 561 -9.48 -3.91 0.61
N LYS A 562 -8.58 -4.80 1.03
CA LYS A 562 -8.38 -6.12 0.41
C LYS A 562 -9.46 -7.11 0.85
N ILE A 563 -10.00 -7.88 -0.11
CA ILE A 563 -11.01 -8.92 0.16
C ILE A 563 -10.43 -10.03 1.05
N LEU A 564 -11.18 -10.41 2.08
CA LEU A 564 -10.86 -11.48 3.02
C LEU A 564 -11.43 -12.82 2.54
N LYS A 565 -10.77 -13.42 1.53
CA LYS A 565 -11.21 -14.71 0.94
C LYS A 565 -11.32 -15.85 1.95
N ARG A 566 -10.55 -15.81 3.07
CA ARG A 566 -10.68 -16.80 4.13
C ARG A 566 -12.08 -16.82 4.74
N GLU A 567 -12.64 -15.66 5.04
CA GLU A 567 -14.01 -15.56 5.59
C GLU A 567 -15.05 -16.05 4.60
N LEU A 568 -14.86 -15.76 3.32
CA LEU A 568 -15.73 -16.28 2.26
C LEU A 568 -15.62 -17.80 2.10
N ARG A 569 -14.42 -18.38 2.22
CA ARG A 569 -14.23 -19.85 2.22
C ARG A 569 -14.95 -20.51 3.41
N GLU A 570 -14.88 -19.91 4.60
CA GLU A 570 -15.58 -20.42 5.78
C GLU A 570 -17.09 -20.38 5.58
N GLN A 571 -17.66 -19.32 5.04
CA GLN A 571 -19.09 -19.24 4.71
C GLN A 571 -19.48 -20.22 3.59
N ALA A 572 -18.68 -20.32 2.55
CA ALA A 572 -18.93 -21.21 1.41
C ALA A 572 -18.84 -22.70 1.77
N ARG A 573 -18.11 -23.08 2.81
CA ARG A 573 -18.05 -24.46 3.31
C ARG A 573 -19.42 -25.03 3.66
N ALA A 574 -20.36 -24.19 4.07
CA ALA A 574 -21.74 -24.61 4.35
C ALA A 574 -22.50 -25.10 3.10
N LEU A 575 -21.99 -24.79 1.90
CA LEU A 575 -22.54 -25.24 0.62
C LEU A 575 -21.98 -26.60 0.18
N ALA A 576 -20.89 -27.06 0.82
CA ALA A 576 -20.32 -28.37 0.55
C ALA A 576 -21.31 -29.49 0.91
N PRO A 577 -21.42 -30.58 0.13
CA PRO A 577 -22.18 -31.73 0.55
C PRO A 577 -21.59 -32.27 1.86
N ALA A 578 -22.47 -32.63 2.81
CA ALA A 578 -22.03 -33.23 4.06
C ALA A 578 -21.15 -34.45 3.73
N THR A 579 -19.95 -34.46 4.30
CA THR A 579 -19.06 -35.62 4.16
C THR A 579 -19.78 -36.84 4.78
N PRO A 580 -19.89 -37.98 4.07
CA PRO A 580 -20.60 -39.15 4.55
C PRO A 580 -19.96 -39.75 5.82
#